data_8e07c6588e34310f03fd7b4488466561
#
_entry.id   8e07c6588e34310f03fd7b4488466561
#
_cell.length_a   1.000
_cell.length_b   1.000
_cell.length_c   1.000
_cell.angle_alpha   90.00
_cell.angle_beta   90.00
_cell.angle_gamma   90.00
#
_symmetry.space_group_name_H-M   'P 1'
#
loop_
_entity.id
_entity.type
_entity.pdbx_description
1 polymer ?
#
loop_
_entity_poly.entity_id
_entity_poly.type
_entity_poly.pdbx_seq_one_letter_code
_entity_poly.pdbx_strand_id
1 'polypeptide(L)'
;TESEIGVDWPWGNHTNGLTWRWIISPNIVAKTFLASSRYRYDFDFYFDNKETYIDNDSTIHNDFAFDIVYKDIIKDRTLETEIIWKANDRHTITGGFQRKDINFDLSNEYIITTLDTTFTSKPLDMKNRTRELAAYVQDKWDVSDKIKFQGGLRLAHYNLHDKVYVEPRIGMKYNISSDMSFKMNWGRYHQFLITANDPDENFRLIDLWMGLPEDKPASVSDHAILGFEYFSPKNILYRVETYYKDFNHLLSLKQGDVYAENEGEVQSTPFNEFWDTDAYAYGLELLVKKTSGKFKGWVGYTLAKTFYYTPPNGWFSPNHDRVHTLNVVTTVELPNWVSDNLEMNAAITGSSGNPYTPIIGRANEWEQEIRGGRANYPGAPSEMNWFSSNKYLVDKKNSDRYPSYFRLDIGITRKNRRLFKWRYDSYIQIINVTNHENALSYLHRTRTDQSTGNRGVVERAPLNMFPFMI
;
A
#
# COMPACT_ATOMS: atom_id res chain seq x y z
N THR A 1 -30.40 -3.61 29.13
CA THR A 1 -29.19 -3.21 28.41
C THR A 1 -29.45 -3.32 26.92
N GLU A 2 -29.19 -2.28 26.18
CA GLU A 2 -29.23 -2.24 24.73
C GLU A 2 -27.85 -1.80 24.22
N SER A 3 -27.28 -2.57 23.32
CA SER A 3 -25.95 -2.25 22.77
C SER A 3 -25.99 -2.31 21.25
N GLU A 4 -25.44 -1.29 20.62
CA GLU A 4 -25.30 -1.18 19.17
C GLU A 4 -23.84 -1.00 18.80
N ILE A 5 -23.38 -1.72 17.78
CA ILE A 5 -22.04 -1.60 17.20
C ILE A 5 -22.21 -1.44 15.71
N GLY A 6 -21.57 -0.43 15.14
CA GLY A 6 -21.58 -0.24 13.70
C GLY A 6 -20.27 0.22 13.14
N VAL A 7 -20.11 0.00 11.84
CA VAL A 7 -18.98 0.47 11.04
C VAL A 7 -19.54 1.04 9.76
N ASP A 8 -19.24 2.31 9.51
CA ASP A 8 -19.47 2.94 8.21
C ASP A 8 -18.12 3.21 7.53
N TRP A 9 -17.96 2.70 6.31
CA TRP A 9 -16.67 2.70 5.64
C TRP A 9 -16.77 3.11 4.16
N PRO A 10 -17.19 4.33 3.86
CA PRO A 10 -17.23 4.83 2.50
C PRO A 10 -15.83 5.23 2.02
N TRP A 11 -15.43 4.65 0.89
CA TRP A 11 -14.19 5.02 0.22
C TRP A 11 -14.36 5.05 -1.30
N GLY A 12 -13.56 5.85 -1.97
CA GLY A 12 -13.62 5.90 -3.42
C GLY A 12 -12.75 6.97 -4.05
N ASN A 13 -12.63 6.85 -5.36
CA ASN A 13 -11.93 7.80 -6.21
C ASN A 13 -12.88 8.41 -7.24
N HIS A 14 -12.75 9.71 -7.44
CA HIS A 14 -13.38 10.41 -8.56
C HIS A 14 -12.28 11.13 -9.36
N THR A 15 -12.13 10.75 -10.63
CA THR A 15 -11.10 11.32 -11.49
C THR A 15 -11.70 11.80 -12.80
N ASN A 16 -11.37 13.03 -13.18
CA ASN A 16 -11.67 13.61 -14.48
C ASN A 16 -10.37 13.92 -15.20
N GLY A 17 -10.31 13.63 -16.50
CA GLY A 17 -9.15 13.92 -17.32
C GLY A 17 -9.55 14.44 -18.68
N LEU A 18 -8.86 15.49 -19.15
CA LEU A 18 -8.99 16.04 -20.49
C LEU A 18 -7.62 16.02 -21.15
N THR A 19 -7.54 15.39 -22.30
CA THR A 19 -6.34 15.41 -23.14
C THR A 19 -6.63 16.16 -24.43
N TRP A 20 -5.85 17.19 -24.67
CA TRP A 20 -5.87 17.90 -25.93
C TRP A 20 -4.57 17.59 -26.70
N ARG A 21 -4.70 17.14 -27.93
CA ARG A 21 -3.59 16.88 -28.85
C ARG A 21 -3.69 17.80 -30.05
N TRP A 22 -2.59 18.49 -30.30
CA TRP A 22 -2.45 19.38 -31.43
C TRP A 22 -1.29 18.94 -32.34
N ILE A 23 -1.60 18.62 -33.58
CA ILE A 23 -0.61 18.30 -34.59
C ILE A 23 -0.21 19.63 -35.26
N ILE A 24 0.94 20.18 -34.81
CA ILE A 24 1.46 21.47 -35.27
C ILE A 24 2.03 21.32 -36.69
N SER A 25 2.76 20.21 -36.91
CA SER A 25 3.31 19.85 -38.23
C SER A 25 3.47 18.31 -38.27
N PRO A 26 3.83 17.73 -39.46
CA PRO A 26 4.07 16.29 -39.57
C PRO A 26 5.12 15.75 -38.55
N ASN A 27 6.01 16.63 -38.08
CA ASN A 27 7.10 16.27 -37.21
C ASN A 27 6.93 16.79 -35.77
N ILE A 28 5.90 17.60 -35.47
CA ILE A 28 5.70 18.23 -34.18
C ILE A 28 4.28 18.01 -33.69
N VAL A 29 4.16 17.38 -32.51
CA VAL A 29 2.88 17.19 -31.85
C VAL A 29 2.99 17.78 -30.43
N ALA A 30 2.05 18.65 -30.08
CA ALA A 30 1.86 19.10 -28.72
C ALA A 30 0.71 18.34 -28.06
N LYS A 31 0.85 18.04 -26.78
CA LYS A 31 -0.18 17.38 -25.99
C LYS A 31 -0.28 18.08 -24.65
N THR A 32 -1.50 18.44 -24.27
CA THR A 32 -1.80 18.99 -22.94
C THR A 32 -2.78 18.08 -22.23
N PHE A 33 -2.47 17.74 -21.00
CA PHE A 33 -3.29 16.93 -20.12
C PHE A 33 -3.68 17.74 -18.88
N LEU A 34 -4.96 17.80 -18.62
CA LEU A 34 -5.56 18.37 -17.43
C LEU A 34 -6.26 17.26 -16.68
N ALA A 35 -5.94 17.10 -15.41
CA ALA A 35 -6.61 16.14 -14.56
C ALA A 35 -7.03 16.75 -13.23
N SER A 36 -8.13 16.24 -12.68
CA SER A 36 -8.56 16.48 -11.32
C SER A 36 -8.99 15.16 -10.71
N SER A 37 -8.37 14.78 -9.62
CA SER A 37 -8.67 13.56 -8.87
C SER A 37 -9.05 13.92 -7.43
N ARG A 38 -9.99 13.17 -6.85
CA ARG A 38 -10.31 13.21 -5.45
C ARG A 38 -10.37 11.78 -4.93
N TYR A 39 -9.45 11.44 -4.05
CA TYR A 39 -9.54 10.27 -3.17
C TYR A 39 -10.28 10.67 -1.92
N ARG A 40 -11.18 9.82 -1.44
CA ARG A 40 -11.85 9.94 -0.15
C ARG A 40 -11.86 8.59 0.52
N TYR A 41 -11.47 8.59 1.76
CA TYR A 41 -11.56 7.48 2.66
C TYR A 41 -12.10 8.01 3.98
N ASP A 42 -13.25 7.50 4.41
CA ASP A 42 -13.80 7.76 5.73
C ASP A 42 -13.98 6.39 6.40
N PHE A 43 -13.68 6.32 7.68
CA PHE A 43 -13.93 5.17 8.51
C PHE A 43 -14.54 5.67 9.81
N ASP A 44 -15.75 5.21 10.11
CA ASP A 44 -16.50 5.56 11.29
C ASP A 44 -16.88 4.26 12.00
N PHE A 45 -16.31 4.07 13.19
CA PHE A 45 -16.66 2.97 14.08
C PHE A 45 -17.39 3.57 15.27
N TYR A 46 -18.58 3.06 15.56
CA TYR A 46 -19.34 3.47 16.72
C TYR A 46 -19.76 2.29 17.58
N PHE A 47 -19.75 2.52 18.87
CA PHE A 47 -20.28 1.65 19.91
C PHE A 47 -21.18 2.46 20.82
N ASP A 48 -22.44 2.09 20.93
CA ASP A 48 -23.44 2.71 21.83
C ASP A 48 -23.95 1.65 22.77
N ASN A 49 -23.92 1.92 24.06
CA ASN A 49 -24.41 1.04 25.11
C ASN A 49 -25.32 1.83 26.07
N LYS A 50 -26.58 1.42 26.15
CA LYS A 50 -27.58 2.00 27.03
C LYS A 50 -27.97 0.98 28.08
N GLU A 51 -27.73 1.30 29.33
CA GLU A 51 -28.03 0.42 30.44
C GLU A 51 -28.97 1.12 31.42
N THR A 52 -30.08 0.46 31.74
CA THR A 52 -31.02 0.93 32.73
C THR A 52 -31.20 -0.16 33.78
N TYR A 53 -30.94 0.17 35.02
CA TYR A 53 -31.13 -0.74 36.15
C TYR A 53 -31.81 -0.04 37.33
N ILE A 54 -32.40 -0.80 38.19
CA ILE A 54 -33.11 -0.29 39.38
C ILE A 54 -32.25 -0.58 40.58
N ASP A 55 -31.85 0.45 41.34
CA ASP A 55 -31.17 0.35 42.60
C ASP A 55 -31.93 1.12 43.68
N ASN A 56 -32.31 0.44 44.79
CA ASN A 56 -33.04 1.03 45.90
C ASN A 56 -34.25 1.89 45.52
N ASP A 57 -35.14 1.38 44.65
CA ASP A 57 -36.31 2.06 44.09
C ASP A 57 -36.00 3.28 43.20
N SER A 58 -34.74 3.48 42.85
CA SER A 58 -34.32 4.51 41.88
C SER A 58 -33.93 3.86 40.56
N THR A 59 -34.44 4.41 39.45
CA THR A 59 -34.03 4.01 38.11
C THR A 59 -32.73 4.73 37.77
N ILE A 60 -31.67 3.97 37.52
CA ILE A 60 -30.34 4.49 37.11
C ILE A 60 -30.16 4.22 35.63
N HIS A 61 -29.81 5.26 34.90
CA HIS A 61 -29.39 5.18 33.50
C HIS A 61 -27.88 5.29 33.43
N ASN A 62 -27.25 4.41 32.66
CA ASN A 62 -25.82 4.44 32.39
C ASN A 62 -25.62 4.30 30.89
N ASP A 63 -25.49 5.43 30.22
CA ASP A 63 -25.31 5.49 28.78
C ASP A 63 -23.83 5.77 28.47
N PHE A 64 -23.26 4.99 27.57
CA PHE A 64 -21.90 5.12 27.13
C PHE A 64 -21.83 4.94 25.60
N ALA A 65 -21.30 5.93 24.90
CA ALA A 65 -21.02 5.81 23.47
C ALA A 65 -19.54 6.13 23.19
N PHE A 66 -18.97 5.44 22.23
CA PHE A 66 -17.61 5.63 21.77
C PHE A 66 -17.54 5.58 20.27
N ASP A 67 -17.05 6.67 19.66
CA ASP A 67 -16.90 6.79 18.22
C ASP A 67 -15.42 7.00 17.86
N ILE A 68 -14.99 6.35 16.79
CA ILE A 68 -13.68 6.58 16.15
C ILE A 68 -13.96 7.01 14.72
N VAL A 69 -13.60 8.23 14.38
CA VAL A 69 -13.80 8.79 13.06
C VAL A 69 -12.45 9.08 12.40
N TYR A 70 -12.15 8.37 11.31
CA TYR A 70 -11.00 8.65 10.45
C TYR A 70 -11.47 9.25 9.14
N LYS A 71 -10.76 10.26 8.67
CA LYS A 71 -11.03 10.90 7.40
C LYS A 71 -9.73 11.22 6.69
N ASP A 72 -9.60 10.72 5.45
CA ASP A 72 -8.50 11.04 4.56
C ASP A 72 -9.03 11.45 3.18
N ILE A 73 -8.84 12.73 2.84
CA ILE A 73 -9.25 13.29 1.56
C ILE A 73 -8.02 13.87 0.87
N ILE A 74 -7.72 13.33 -0.32
CA ILE A 74 -6.66 13.84 -1.17
C ILE A 74 -7.30 14.40 -2.45
N LYS A 75 -6.98 15.65 -2.77
CA LYS A 75 -7.40 16.30 -4.01
C LYS A 75 -6.17 16.67 -4.82
N ASP A 76 -6.02 16.06 -5.99
CA ASP A 76 -4.94 16.34 -6.95
C ASP A 76 -5.49 17.11 -8.15
N ARG A 77 -4.74 18.14 -8.58
CA ARG A 77 -4.95 18.85 -9.84
C ARG A 77 -3.65 18.87 -10.60
N THR A 78 -3.66 18.24 -11.75
CA THR A 78 -2.47 18.11 -12.59
C THR A 78 -2.68 18.81 -13.93
N LEU A 79 -1.69 19.64 -14.30
CA LEU A 79 -1.50 20.16 -15.65
C LEU A 79 -0.17 19.61 -16.16
N GLU A 80 -0.19 18.97 -17.32
CA GLU A 80 1.01 18.54 -18.01
C GLU A 80 0.94 18.96 -19.48
N THR A 81 2.02 19.54 -20.00
CA THR A 81 2.14 19.88 -21.40
C THR A 81 3.46 19.34 -21.92
N GLU A 82 3.40 18.62 -23.05
CA GLU A 82 4.57 18.06 -23.71
C GLU A 82 4.57 18.42 -25.21
N ILE A 83 5.75 18.59 -25.75
CA ILE A 83 6.01 18.72 -27.19
C ILE A 83 6.87 17.54 -27.59
N ILE A 84 6.40 16.78 -28.57
CA ILE A 84 7.11 15.67 -29.19
C ILE A 84 7.56 16.16 -30.57
N TRP A 85 8.87 16.21 -30.78
CA TRP A 85 9.50 16.66 -32.01
C TRP A 85 10.33 15.55 -32.64
N LYS A 86 9.87 15.05 -33.79
CA LYS A 86 10.70 14.19 -34.64
C LYS A 86 11.70 15.08 -35.40
N ALA A 87 12.87 15.32 -34.76
CA ALA A 87 13.89 16.22 -35.29
C ALA A 87 14.46 15.70 -36.63
N ASN A 88 14.58 14.38 -36.74
CA ASN A 88 14.94 13.66 -37.97
C ASN A 88 14.52 12.18 -37.83
N ASP A 89 14.95 11.32 -38.75
CA ASP A 89 14.58 9.89 -38.73
C ASP A 89 15.22 9.11 -37.57
N ARG A 90 16.23 9.66 -36.90
CA ARG A 90 16.96 9.02 -35.79
C ARG A 90 16.68 9.63 -34.45
N HIS A 91 16.21 10.87 -34.37
CA HIS A 91 16.01 11.59 -33.12
C HIS A 91 14.55 11.98 -32.92
N THR A 92 13.99 11.58 -31.81
CA THR A 92 12.69 12.05 -31.32
C THR A 92 12.87 12.70 -29.96
N ILE A 93 12.81 14.01 -29.94
CA ILE A 93 12.96 14.82 -28.72
C ILE A 93 11.61 15.09 -28.13
N THR A 94 11.48 14.85 -26.83
CA THR A 94 10.28 15.20 -26.06
C THR A 94 10.70 16.15 -24.94
N GLY A 95 10.04 17.30 -24.88
CA GLY A 95 10.19 18.25 -23.78
C GLY A 95 8.84 18.56 -23.17
N GLY A 96 8.79 18.73 -21.87
CA GLY A 96 7.52 19.01 -21.20
C GLY A 96 7.66 19.73 -19.88
N PHE A 97 6.51 20.19 -19.42
CA PHE A 97 6.32 20.84 -18.12
C PHE A 97 5.13 20.20 -17.42
N GLN A 98 5.26 20.01 -16.11
CA GLN A 98 4.22 19.47 -15.26
C GLN A 98 4.04 20.34 -14.01
N ARG A 99 2.79 20.56 -13.63
CA ARG A 99 2.40 21.15 -12.36
C ARG A 99 1.35 20.27 -11.71
N LYS A 100 1.60 19.91 -10.45
CA LYS A 100 0.65 19.24 -9.57
C LYS A 100 0.39 20.08 -8.33
N ASP A 101 -0.86 20.33 -8.03
CA ASP A 101 -1.31 20.93 -6.78
C ASP A 101 -2.10 19.86 -6.02
N ILE A 102 -1.59 19.43 -4.84
CA ILE A 102 -2.19 18.37 -4.03
C ILE A 102 -2.61 18.97 -2.69
N ASN A 103 -3.87 18.72 -2.30
CA ASN A 103 -4.39 19.10 -1.00
C ASN A 103 -4.71 17.84 -0.21
N PHE A 104 -4.22 17.78 1.02
CA PHE A 104 -4.48 16.75 2.00
C PHE A 104 -5.39 17.30 3.09
N ASP A 105 -6.40 16.52 3.48
CA ASP A 105 -7.30 16.80 4.60
C ASP A 105 -7.45 15.49 5.38
N LEU A 106 -6.63 15.34 6.41
CA LEU A 106 -6.46 14.13 7.19
C LEU A 106 -6.83 14.43 8.64
N SER A 107 -7.77 13.68 9.18
CA SER A 107 -8.18 13.81 10.58
C SER A 107 -8.50 12.46 11.21
N ASN A 108 -8.20 12.36 12.51
CA ASN A 108 -8.63 11.29 13.39
C ASN A 108 -9.29 11.90 14.61
N GLU A 109 -10.51 11.47 14.93
CA GLU A 109 -11.31 11.98 16.03
C GLU A 109 -11.82 10.82 16.87
N TYR A 110 -11.68 10.94 18.19
CA TYR A 110 -12.27 10.05 19.18
C TYR A 110 -13.35 10.82 19.95
N ILE A 111 -14.54 10.27 20.03
CA ILE A 111 -15.66 10.85 20.73
C ILE A 111 -16.13 9.86 21.78
N ILE A 112 -16.15 10.27 23.04
CA ILE A 112 -16.66 9.49 24.18
C ILE A 112 -17.81 10.27 24.75
N THR A 113 -18.99 9.67 24.75
CA THR A 113 -20.21 10.26 25.32
C THR A 113 -20.70 9.43 26.50
N THR A 114 -20.92 10.07 27.63
CA THR A 114 -21.60 9.54 28.79
C THR A 114 -22.89 10.34 29.03
N LEU A 115 -23.73 9.91 30.00
CA LEU A 115 -24.99 10.62 30.34
C LEU A 115 -24.84 12.14 30.47
N ASP A 116 -23.72 12.59 31.08
CA ASP A 116 -23.56 13.98 31.47
C ASP A 116 -22.51 14.74 30.66
N THR A 117 -21.70 14.05 29.86
CA THR A 117 -20.54 14.69 29.24
C THR A 117 -20.14 14.01 27.92
N THR A 118 -19.77 14.83 26.93
CA THR A 118 -19.14 14.38 25.71
C THR A 118 -17.69 14.90 25.70
N PHE A 119 -16.76 13.97 25.59
CA PHE A 119 -15.33 14.26 25.43
C PHE A 119 -14.93 13.99 23.98
N THR A 120 -14.26 14.95 23.36
CA THR A 120 -13.77 14.83 21.99
C THR A 120 -12.27 15.08 21.96
N SER A 121 -11.52 14.16 21.37
CA SER A 121 -10.08 14.29 21.13
C SER A 121 -9.80 14.18 19.64
N LYS A 122 -8.99 15.08 19.11
CA LYS A 122 -8.51 15.07 17.71
C LYS A 122 -7.00 15.00 17.69
N PRO A 123 -6.42 13.80 17.87
CA PRO A 123 -4.96 13.64 17.89
C PRO A 123 -4.33 13.95 16.53
N LEU A 124 -5.10 13.90 15.46
CA LEU A 124 -4.67 14.24 14.11
C LEU A 124 -5.74 15.12 13.45
N ASP A 125 -5.37 16.36 13.13
CA ASP A 125 -6.15 17.27 12.29
C ASP A 125 -5.16 18.06 11.42
N MET A 126 -4.93 17.56 10.21
CA MET A 126 -3.93 18.11 9.31
C MET A 126 -4.56 18.51 7.98
N LYS A 127 -4.37 19.76 7.61
CA LYS A 127 -4.68 20.27 6.28
C LYS A 127 -3.41 20.81 5.66
N ASN A 128 -2.93 20.16 4.63
CA ASN A 128 -1.71 20.54 3.95
C ASN A 128 -1.96 20.73 2.45
N ARG A 129 -1.22 21.65 1.86
CA ARG A 129 -1.23 21.88 0.41
C ARG A 129 0.18 21.89 -0.10
N THR A 130 0.45 21.02 -1.04
CA THR A 130 1.75 20.89 -1.70
C THR A 130 1.64 21.19 -3.18
N ARG A 131 2.76 21.64 -3.76
CA ARG A 131 2.89 21.87 -5.18
C ARG A 131 4.20 21.28 -5.69
N GLU A 132 4.09 20.52 -6.75
CA GLU A 132 5.22 20.06 -7.53
C GLU A 132 5.24 20.76 -8.89
N LEU A 133 6.38 21.30 -9.26
CA LEU A 133 6.67 21.80 -10.60
C LEU A 133 7.79 20.96 -11.19
N ALA A 134 7.67 20.57 -12.44
CA ALA A 134 8.74 19.88 -13.11
C ALA A 134 8.84 20.28 -14.57
N ALA A 135 10.08 20.32 -15.06
CA ALA A 135 10.40 20.44 -16.47
C ALA A 135 11.29 19.28 -16.88
N TYR A 136 11.11 18.75 -18.07
CA TYR A 136 11.89 17.64 -18.55
C TYR A 136 12.18 17.72 -20.03
N VAL A 137 13.29 17.07 -20.40
CA VAL A 137 13.66 16.83 -21.79
C VAL A 137 14.23 15.42 -21.90
N GLN A 138 13.87 14.73 -22.99
CA GLN A 138 14.46 13.43 -23.34
C GLN A 138 14.63 13.31 -24.83
N ASP A 139 15.64 12.58 -25.25
CA ASP A 139 15.88 12.17 -26.63
C ASP A 139 15.82 10.65 -26.77
N LYS A 140 15.03 10.18 -27.71
CA LYS A 140 15.07 8.82 -28.23
C LYS A 140 15.90 8.82 -29.47
N TRP A 141 17.08 8.22 -29.40
CA TRP A 141 18.05 8.18 -30.47
C TRP A 141 18.18 6.77 -31.05
N ASP A 142 17.78 6.59 -32.29
CA ASP A 142 18.05 5.38 -33.08
C ASP A 142 19.48 5.47 -33.62
N VAL A 143 20.47 5.06 -32.77
CA VAL A 143 21.92 5.12 -33.09
C VAL A 143 22.22 4.31 -34.34
N SER A 144 21.59 3.13 -34.45
CA SER A 144 21.62 2.25 -35.63
C SER A 144 20.36 1.37 -35.63
N ASP A 145 20.20 0.52 -36.65
CA ASP A 145 19.11 -0.46 -36.70
C ASP A 145 19.11 -1.43 -35.49
N LYS A 146 20.29 -1.64 -34.90
CA LYS A 146 20.46 -2.53 -33.75
C LYS A 146 20.44 -1.82 -32.41
N ILE A 147 20.84 -0.57 -32.34
CA ILE A 147 21.03 0.16 -31.08
C ILE A 147 20.08 1.34 -31.02
N LYS A 148 19.25 1.35 -29.97
CA LYS A 148 18.39 2.48 -29.60
C LYS A 148 18.83 2.96 -28.22
N PHE A 149 19.02 4.26 -28.09
CA PHE A 149 19.39 4.93 -26.86
C PHE A 149 18.27 5.89 -26.45
N GLN A 150 18.05 6.06 -25.17
CA GLN A 150 17.19 7.09 -24.62
C GLN A 150 17.91 7.76 -23.45
N GLY A 151 18.07 9.07 -23.53
CA GLY A 151 18.60 9.90 -22.45
C GLY A 151 17.64 10.99 -22.11
N GLY A 152 17.50 11.30 -20.84
CA GLY A 152 16.61 12.36 -20.38
C GLY A 152 17.02 12.95 -19.05
N LEU A 153 16.56 14.18 -18.81
CA LEU A 153 16.73 14.91 -17.59
C LEU A 153 15.41 15.53 -17.18
N ARG A 154 15.00 15.32 -15.93
CA ARG A 154 13.87 15.98 -15.30
C ARG A 154 14.38 16.80 -14.14
N LEU A 155 13.93 18.04 -14.04
CA LEU A 155 14.14 18.95 -12.92
C LEU A 155 12.81 19.10 -12.21
N ALA A 156 12.77 18.79 -10.92
CA ALA A 156 11.58 18.91 -10.10
C ALA A 156 11.81 19.89 -8.94
N HIS A 157 10.78 20.66 -8.62
CA HIS A 157 10.76 21.58 -7.49
C HIS A 157 9.50 21.30 -6.67
N TYR A 158 9.70 21.17 -5.36
CA TYR A 158 8.65 20.98 -4.37
C TYR A 158 8.53 22.25 -3.52
N ASN A 159 7.32 22.81 -3.39
CA ASN A 159 7.12 24.15 -2.83
C ASN A 159 7.52 24.32 -1.36
N LEU A 160 7.65 23.23 -0.60
CA LEU A 160 8.11 23.26 0.79
C LEU A 160 9.64 23.13 0.91
N HIS A 161 10.36 22.91 -0.21
CA HIS A 161 11.82 22.81 -0.22
C HIS A 161 12.44 23.86 -1.12
N ASP A 162 13.46 24.53 -0.62
CA ASP A 162 14.19 25.56 -1.38
C ASP A 162 15.32 24.92 -2.21
N LYS A 163 14.99 23.92 -3.02
CA LYS A 163 15.94 23.29 -3.93
C LYS A 163 15.28 22.65 -5.14
N VAL A 164 16.07 22.46 -6.20
CA VAL A 164 15.69 21.74 -7.40
C VAL A 164 16.28 20.33 -7.33
N TYR A 165 15.44 19.35 -7.57
CA TYR A 165 15.80 17.94 -7.64
C TYR A 165 16.09 17.54 -9.07
N VAL A 166 17.22 16.85 -9.27
CA VAL A 166 17.73 16.47 -10.59
C VAL A 166 17.53 14.97 -10.79
N GLU A 167 16.80 14.60 -11.83
CA GLU A 167 16.38 13.23 -12.13
C GLU A 167 16.87 12.79 -13.52
N PRO A 168 18.13 12.38 -13.67
CA PRO A 168 18.65 11.81 -14.91
C PRO A 168 18.08 10.41 -15.14
N ARG A 169 17.86 10.07 -16.40
CA ARG A 169 17.38 8.75 -16.86
C ARG A 169 18.09 8.36 -18.12
N ILE A 170 18.56 7.14 -18.19
CA ILE A 170 19.18 6.58 -19.38
C ILE A 170 18.64 5.18 -19.66
N GLY A 171 18.50 4.86 -20.91
CA GLY A 171 18.11 3.53 -21.35
C GLY A 171 18.77 3.18 -22.68
N MET A 172 19.05 1.89 -22.85
CA MET A 172 19.58 1.35 -24.09
C MET A 172 18.82 0.06 -24.43
N LYS A 173 18.52 -0.11 -25.71
CA LYS A 173 18.05 -1.36 -26.27
C LYS A 173 19.01 -1.79 -27.38
N TYR A 174 19.51 -3.02 -27.29
CA TYR A 174 20.31 -3.67 -28.31
C TYR A 174 19.52 -4.82 -28.93
N ASN A 175 19.15 -4.70 -30.21
CA ASN A 175 18.54 -5.78 -30.98
C ASN A 175 19.65 -6.72 -31.48
N ILE A 176 19.78 -7.89 -30.84
CA ILE A 176 20.74 -8.94 -31.21
C ILE A 176 20.33 -9.52 -32.56
N SER A 177 19.02 -9.77 -32.72
CA SER A 177 18.39 -10.20 -33.97
C SER A 177 16.99 -9.56 -34.09
N SER A 178 16.21 -9.93 -35.11
CA SER A 178 14.79 -9.55 -35.24
C SER A 178 13.94 -10.01 -34.02
N ASP A 179 14.35 -11.10 -33.39
CA ASP A 179 13.55 -11.80 -32.38
C ASP A 179 14.15 -11.71 -30.98
N MET A 180 15.39 -11.19 -30.86
CA MET A 180 16.12 -11.11 -29.59
C MET A 180 16.56 -9.68 -29.29
N SER A 181 16.34 -9.21 -28.09
CA SER A 181 16.84 -7.93 -27.63
C SER A 181 17.33 -7.95 -26.18
N PHE A 182 18.34 -7.16 -25.93
CA PHE A 182 18.85 -6.84 -24.61
C PHE A 182 18.49 -5.38 -24.29
N LYS A 183 18.12 -5.11 -23.03
CA LYS A 183 17.74 -3.79 -22.54
C LYS A 183 18.47 -3.48 -21.25
N MET A 184 18.88 -2.23 -21.08
CA MET A 184 19.40 -1.70 -19.83
C MET A 184 18.79 -0.34 -19.56
N ASN A 185 18.45 -0.08 -18.31
CA ASN A 185 17.89 1.19 -17.88
C ASN A 185 18.47 1.57 -16.52
N TRP A 186 18.74 2.85 -16.34
CA TRP A 186 19.01 3.44 -15.05
C TRP A 186 18.30 4.78 -14.92
N GLY A 187 17.85 5.11 -13.72
CA GLY A 187 17.24 6.41 -13.47
C GLY A 187 17.14 6.74 -11.99
N ARG A 188 17.21 8.04 -11.71
CA ARG A 188 16.99 8.63 -10.38
C ARG A 188 15.63 9.25 -10.29
N TYR A 189 14.97 9.08 -9.15
CA TYR A 189 13.62 9.53 -8.89
C TYR A 189 13.53 10.13 -7.49
N HIS A 190 12.68 11.15 -7.32
CA HIS A 190 12.34 11.71 -6.00
C HIS A 190 10.84 11.58 -5.74
N GLN A 191 10.48 11.42 -4.47
CA GLN A 191 9.10 11.34 -4.03
C GLN A 191 8.83 12.34 -2.92
N PHE A 192 7.72 13.08 -3.06
CA PHE A 192 7.28 14.12 -2.14
C PHE A 192 5.96 13.78 -1.44
N LEU A 193 5.51 12.55 -1.59
CA LEU A 193 4.31 12.00 -0.99
C LEU A 193 4.73 10.83 -0.10
N ILE A 194 4.28 10.81 1.15
CA ILE A 194 4.60 9.79 2.14
C ILE A 194 3.34 9.23 2.78
N THR A 195 3.45 8.08 3.44
CA THR A 195 2.42 7.51 4.30
C THR A 195 2.84 7.61 5.75
N ALA A 196 1.96 8.14 6.61
CA ALA A 196 2.14 8.17 8.05
C ALA A 196 1.57 6.91 8.69
N ASN A 197 2.02 5.74 8.24
CA ASN A 197 1.56 4.46 8.75
C ASN A 197 2.58 3.85 9.69
N ASP A 198 2.09 3.14 10.70
CA ASP A 198 2.92 2.30 11.55
C ASP A 198 3.56 1.18 10.71
N PRO A 199 4.90 1.09 10.67
CA PRO A 199 5.58 0.03 9.95
C PRO A 199 5.33 -1.37 10.50
N ASP A 200 4.80 -1.51 11.72
CA ASP A 200 4.52 -2.78 12.38
C ASP A 200 3.06 -3.24 12.25
N GLU A 201 2.20 -2.43 11.66
CA GLU A 201 0.83 -2.88 11.36
C GLU A 201 0.84 -4.00 10.32
N ASN A 202 0.60 -5.22 10.79
CA ASN A 202 0.40 -6.37 9.92
C ASN A 202 -0.92 -6.34 9.16
N PHE A 203 -1.90 -5.59 9.69
CA PHE A 203 -3.21 -5.40 9.10
C PHE A 203 -3.49 -3.90 8.95
N ARG A 204 -3.29 -3.39 7.74
CA ARG A 204 -3.59 -2.00 7.41
C ARG A 204 -5.01 -1.89 6.89
N LEU A 205 -5.84 -1.21 7.64
CA LEU A 205 -7.15 -0.77 7.17
C LEU A 205 -7.04 0.54 6.38
N ILE A 206 -6.05 1.39 6.74
CA ILE A 206 -5.94 2.76 6.27
C ILE A 206 -4.50 3.08 5.91
N ASP A 207 -4.29 3.71 4.76
CA ASP A 207 -3.05 4.38 4.42
C ASP A 207 -3.25 5.88 4.59
N LEU A 208 -2.57 6.47 5.59
CA LEU A 208 -2.61 7.89 5.89
C LEU A 208 -1.62 8.64 4.99
N TRP A 209 -2.10 9.18 3.89
CA TRP A 209 -1.27 9.89 2.93
C TRP A 209 -1.08 11.35 3.30
N MET A 210 0.15 11.82 3.22
CA MET A 210 0.49 13.22 3.47
C MET A 210 1.61 13.71 2.54
N GLY A 211 1.66 15.03 2.35
CA GLY A 211 2.79 15.68 1.69
C GLY A 211 4.03 15.62 2.57
N LEU A 212 5.19 15.52 1.94
CA LEU A 212 6.47 15.53 2.64
C LEU A 212 6.61 16.81 3.48
N PRO A 213 6.93 16.72 4.80
CA PRO A 213 7.17 17.88 5.65
C PRO A 213 8.39 18.69 5.19
N GLU A 214 8.38 20.00 5.48
CA GLU A 214 9.43 20.95 5.09
C GLU A 214 10.80 20.59 5.67
N ASP A 215 10.82 20.07 6.89
CA ASP A 215 12.06 19.69 7.62
C ASP A 215 12.62 18.32 7.24
N LYS A 216 11.95 17.56 6.38
CA LYS A 216 12.37 16.20 5.99
C LYS A 216 12.94 16.18 4.59
N PRO A 217 14.02 15.42 4.33
CA PRO A 217 14.57 15.24 2.99
C PRO A 217 13.57 14.48 2.09
N ALA A 218 13.56 14.81 0.80
CA ALA A 218 12.80 14.04 -0.16
C ALA A 218 13.39 12.63 -0.32
N SER A 219 12.52 11.63 -0.35
CA SER A 219 12.94 10.27 -0.66
C SER A 219 13.54 10.23 -2.07
N VAL A 220 14.69 9.60 -2.20
CA VAL A 220 15.38 9.40 -3.47
C VAL A 220 15.56 7.93 -3.76
N SER A 221 15.41 7.56 -5.03
CA SER A 221 15.56 6.17 -5.46
C SER A 221 16.35 6.09 -6.76
N ASP A 222 17.39 5.27 -6.77
CA ASP A 222 18.18 4.90 -7.95
C ASP A 222 17.77 3.49 -8.40
N HIS A 223 17.34 3.36 -9.64
CA HIS A 223 16.92 2.07 -10.22
C HIS A 223 17.87 1.66 -11.35
N ALA A 224 18.39 0.44 -11.30
CA ALA A 224 19.09 -0.20 -12.40
C ALA A 224 18.35 -1.47 -12.81
N ILE A 225 18.08 -1.63 -14.10
CA ILE A 225 17.31 -2.74 -14.66
C ILE A 225 18.04 -3.28 -15.89
N LEU A 226 18.19 -4.60 -15.96
CA LEU A 226 18.69 -5.33 -17.13
C LEU A 226 17.62 -6.30 -17.59
N GLY A 227 17.38 -6.36 -18.88
CA GLY A 227 16.35 -7.22 -19.45
C GLY A 227 16.82 -7.92 -20.72
N PHE A 228 16.38 -9.15 -20.91
CA PHE A 228 16.53 -9.92 -22.14
C PHE A 228 15.16 -10.40 -22.61
N GLU A 229 14.88 -10.20 -23.90
CA GLU A 229 13.64 -10.67 -24.53
C GLU A 229 13.95 -11.53 -25.75
N TYR A 230 13.20 -12.62 -25.86
CA TYR A 230 13.18 -13.48 -27.04
C TYR A 230 11.74 -13.74 -27.46
N PHE A 231 11.44 -13.44 -28.71
CA PHE A 231 10.13 -13.72 -29.33
C PHE A 231 10.26 -14.89 -30.30
N SER A 232 9.74 -16.05 -29.90
CA SER A 232 9.88 -17.26 -30.70
C SER A 232 8.95 -17.28 -31.92
N PRO A 233 9.29 -18.06 -32.99
CA PRO A 233 8.43 -18.25 -34.16
C PRO A 233 7.03 -18.82 -33.84
N LYS A 234 6.85 -19.40 -32.65
CA LYS A 234 5.56 -19.90 -32.16
C LYS A 234 4.71 -18.85 -31.45
N ASN A 235 5.03 -17.56 -31.60
CA ASN A 235 4.38 -16.43 -30.94
C ASN A 235 4.44 -16.52 -29.41
N ILE A 236 5.56 -16.96 -28.87
CA ILE A 236 5.82 -17.01 -27.43
C ILE A 236 6.90 -15.99 -27.13
N LEU A 237 6.59 -15.04 -26.25
CA LEU A 237 7.54 -14.10 -25.66
C LEU A 237 8.15 -14.74 -24.41
N TYR A 238 9.46 -14.77 -24.35
CA TYR A 238 10.26 -15.05 -23.16
C TYR A 238 10.94 -13.77 -22.74
N ARG A 239 10.82 -13.39 -21.47
CA ARG A 239 11.49 -12.24 -20.89
C ARG A 239 12.12 -12.63 -19.57
N VAL A 240 13.35 -12.16 -19.40
CA VAL A 240 14.09 -12.23 -18.14
C VAL A 240 14.52 -10.84 -17.79
N GLU A 241 14.18 -10.35 -16.60
CA GLU A 241 14.59 -9.04 -16.11
C GLU A 241 15.21 -9.20 -14.71
N THR A 242 16.29 -8.48 -14.46
CA THR A 242 16.86 -8.34 -13.11
C THR A 242 16.96 -6.86 -12.79
N TYR A 243 16.78 -6.55 -11.53
CA TYR A 243 16.82 -5.17 -11.06
C TYR A 243 17.53 -5.05 -9.72
N TYR A 244 18.09 -3.88 -9.52
CA TYR A 244 18.55 -3.38 -8.23
C TYR A 244 17.99 -1.97 -8.03
N LYS A 245 17.42 -1.71 -6.85
CA LYS A 245 16.88 -0.41 -6.46
C LYS A 245 17.47 -0.04 -5.11
N ASP A 246 18.01 1.17 -5.04
CA ASP A 246 18.53 1.78 -3.83
C ASP A 246 17.61 2.93 -3.42
N PHE A 247 17.27 3.01 -2.15
CA PHE A 247 16.37 4.04 -1.62
C PHE A 247 17.03 4.70 -0.42
N ASN A 248 17.07 6.01 -0.44
CA ASN A 248 17.56 6.83 0.67
C ASN A 248 16.47 7.80 1.09
N HIS A 249 16.46 8.14 2.36
CA HIS A 249 15.47 9.06 2.93
C HIS A 249 14.01 8.58 2.78
N LEU A 250 13.77 7.28 2.88
CA LEU A 250 12.42 6.78 3.11
C LEU A 250 12.00 7.13 4.54
N LEU A 251 10.84 7.76 4.69
CA LEU A 251 10.35 8.11 6.00
C LEU A 251 9.49 6.98 6.56
N SER A 252 9.83 6.51 7.74
CA SER A 252 9.07 5.51 8.51
C SER A 252 8.61 6.16 9.80
N LEU A 253 7.31 6.07 10.09
CA LEU A 253 6.75 6.65 11.33
C LEU A 253 7.46 6.04 12.53
N LYS A 254 7.90 6.89 13.47
CA LYS A 254 8.40 6.40 14.76
C LYS A 254 7.22 5.86 15.55
N GLN A 255 7.33 4.61 15.98
CA GLN A 255 6.46 4.12 17.02
C GLN A 255 6.83 4.86 18.31
N GLY A 256 5.97 5.75 18.77
CA GLY A 256 6.02 6.22 20.15
C GLY A 256 5.24 5.23 21.02
N ASP A 257 5.59 5.15 22.28
CA ASP A 257 4.70 4.55 23.26
C ASP A 257 3.38 5.33 23.21
N VAL A 258 2.37 4.71 22.61
CA VAL A 258 1.06 5.32 22.37
C VAL A 258 0.36 5.73 23.67
N TYR A 259 0.94 5.35 24.81
CA TYR A 259 0.45 5.56 26.15
C TYR A 259 1.57 5.99 27.10
N ALA A 260 2.21 7.13 26.84
CA ALA A 260 2.87 7.85 27.91
C ALA A 260 1.78 8.69 28.61
N GLU A 261 1.12 8.11 29.58
CA GLU A 261 0.28 8.85 30.52
C GLU A 261 1.16 9.77 31.36
N ASN A 262 1.31 11.00 30.93
CA ASN A 262 1.65 12.07 31.85
C ASN A 262 0.39 12.85 32.19
N GLU A 263 -0.12 12.61 33.39
CA GLU A 263 -1.10 13.44 34.13
C GLU A 263 -2.25 14.00 33.27
N GLY A 264 -3.15 13.15 32.77
CA GLY A 264 -4.45 13.59 32.28
C GLY A 264 -4.49 14.15 30.86
N GLU A 265 -3.37 14.21 30.15
CA GLU A 265 -3.31 14.48 28.73
C GLU A 265 -2.83 13.21 28.00
N VAL A 266 -3.68 12.67 27.15
CA VAL A 266 -3.25 11.68 26.16
C VAL A 266 -2.30 12.43 25.22
N GLN A 267 -1.01 12.35 25.45
CA GLN A 267 -0.03 12.81 24.48
C GLN A 267 -0.03 11.80 23.33
N SER A 268 -0.85 12.08 22.33
CA SER A 268 -0.71 11.42 21.04
C SER A 268 0.69 11.71 20.52
N THR A 269 1.46 10.66 20.23
CA THR A 269 2.73 10.80 19.52
C THR A 269 2.44 11.62 18.27
N PRO A 270 3.11 12.76 18.05
CA PRO A 270 2.81 13.56 16.88
C PRO A 270 3.12 12.73 15.64
N PHE A 271 2.15 12.61 14.72
CA PHE A 271 2.29 11.92 13.42
C PHE A 271 3.34 12.57 12.50
N ASN A 272 4.21 13.39 13.05
CA ASN A 272 5.31 14.09 12.37
C ASN A 272 6.70 13.55 12.75
N GLU A 273 6.79 12.58 13.65
CA GLU A 273 8.06 11.95 13.99
C GLU A 273 8.36 10.75 13.10
N PHE A 274 9.38 10.92 12.27
CA PHE A 274 9.81 9.89 11.32
C PHE A 274 11.26 9.50 11.54
N TRP A 275 11.55 8.21 11.36
CA TRP A 275 12.89 7.73 11.12
C TRP A 275 13.28 8.02 9.67
N ASP A 276 14.47 8.52 9.45
CA ASP A 276 15.12 8.53 8.14
C ASP A 276 15.61 7.10 7.87
N THR A 277 15.04 6.46 6.86
CA THR A 277 15.18 5.03 6.58
C THR A 277 15.83 4.84 5.22
N ASP A 278 16.89 4.02 5.19
CA ASP A 278 17.45 3.53 3.95
C ASP A 278 16.85 2.17 3.59
N ALA A 279 16.77 1.88 2.30
CA ALA A 279 16.28 0.59 1.84
C ALA A 279 16.96 0.19 0.52
N TYR A 280 16.96 -1.10 0.24
CA TYR A 280 17.30 -1.60 -1.09
C TYR A 280 16.44 -2.81 -1.45
N ALA A 281 16.24 -2.98 -2.75
CA ALA A 281 15.50 -4.11 -3.29
C ALA A 281 16.19 -4.66 -4.54
N TYR A 282 16.20 -5.97 -4.69
CA TYR A 282 16.70 -6.63 -5.88
C TYR A 282 15.84 -7.84 -6.24
N GLY A 283 15.85 -8.21 -7.50
CA GLY A 283 15.07 -9.34 -7.95
C GLY A 283 15.36 -9.81 -9.35
N LEU A 284 14.80 -10.99 -9.64
CA LEU A 284 14.79 -11.63 -10.94
C LEU A 284 13.33 -11.91 -11.32
N GLU A 285 12.93 -11.46 -12.50
CA GLU A 285 11.59 -11.66 -13.04
C GLU A 285 11.67 -12.49 -14.33
N LEU A 286 10.85 -13.52 -14.40
CA LEU A 286 10.71 -14.40 -15.56
C LEU A 286 9.28 -14.28 -16.09
N LEU A 287 9.13 -14.05 -17.39
CA LEU A 287 7.83 -14.03 -18.05
C LEU A 287 7.85 -14.90 -19.30
N VAL A 288 6.89 -15.82 -19.38
CA VAL A 288 6.58 -16.57 -20.62
C VAL A 288 5.15 -16.23 -20.99
N LYS A 289 4.95 -15.65 -22.19
CA LYS A 289 3.63 -15.17 -22.66
C LYS A 289 3.32 -15.65 -24.05
N LYS A 290 2.18 -16.28 -24.23
CA LYS A 290 1.62 -16.68 -25.52
C LYS A 290 0.30 -15.97 -25.77
N THR A 291 0.19 -15.21 -26.88
CA THR A 291 -0.97 -14.33 -27.16
C THR A 291 -1.89 -14.84 -28.25
N SER A 292 -1.51 -15.92 -28.94
CA SER A 292 -2.24 -16.46 -30.10
C SER A 292 -2.45 -17.96 -30.03
N GLY A 293 -3.45 -18.47 -30.77
CA GLY A 293 -3.84 -19.88 -30.82
C GLY A 293 -4.94 -20.22 -29.81
N LYS A 294 -5.35 -21.49 -29.79
CA LYS A 294 -6.40 -21.98 -28.88
C LYS A 294 -6.03 -21.91 -27.41
N PHE A 295 -4.76 -22.01 -27.11
CA PHE A 295 -4.18 -21.84 -25.77
C PHE A 295 -3.45 -20.49 -25.73
N LYS A 296 -3.91 -19.58 -24.89
CA LYS A 296 -3.34 -18.26 -24.64
C LYS A 296 -3.08 -18.09 -23.16
N GLY A 297 -2.10 -17.31 -22.79
CA GLY A 297 -1.84 -17.06 -21.40
C GLY A 297 -0.41 -16.61 -21.12
N TRP A 298 -0.09 -16.53 -19.85
CA TRP A 298 1.26 -16.18 -19.40
C TRP A 298 1.57 -16.82 -18.06
N VAL A 299 2.85 -17.04 -17.85
CA VAL A 299 3.44 -17.45 -16.56
C VAL A 299 4.46 -16.38 -16.20
N GLY A 300 4.30 -15.78 -15.04
CA GLY A 300 5.23 -14.84 -14.45
C GLY A 300 5.74 -15.40 -13.12
N TYR A 301 7.05 -15.39 -12.94
CA TYR A 301 7.69 -15.75 -11.69
C TYR A 301 8.65 -14.65 -11.27
N THR A 302 8.58 -14.24 -10.01
CA THR A 302 9.45 -13.24 -9.42
C THR A 302 10.16 -13.85 -8.20
N LEU A 303 11.47 -13.69 -8.17
CA LEU A 303 12.32 -13.87 -7.00
C LEU A 303 12.81 -12.50 -6.59
N ALA A 304 12.36 -11.99 -5.46
CA ALA A 304 12.69 -10.63 -5.01
C ALA A 304 12.98 -10.59 -3.52
N LYS A 305 13.82 -9.65 -3.11
CA LYS A 305 14.06 -9.31 -1.71
C LYS A 305 14.13 -7.81 -1.53
N THR A 306 13.54 -7.36 -0.42
CA THR A 306 13.58 -5.96 0.02
C THR A 306 14.10 -5.91 1.45
N PHE A 307 14.92 -4.92 1.74
CA PHE A 307 15.45 -4.66 3.08
C PHE A 307 15.30 -3.19 3.41
N TYR A 308 14.86 -2.92 4.63
CA TYR A 308 14.77 -1.59 5.23
C TYR A 308 15.72 -1.50 6.41
N TYR A 309 16.25 -0.33 6.64
CA TYR A 309 17.08 -0.03 7.81
C TYR A 309 16.42 1.04 8.66
N THR A 310 16.21 0.75 9.94
CA THR A 310 15.86 1.78 10.93
C THR A 310 16.84 1.70 12.10
N PRO A 311 17.23 2.85 12.72
CA PRO A 311 18.21 2.85 13.80
C PRO A 311 17.96 1.84 14.92
N PRO A 312 16.70 1.66 15.42
CA PRO A 312 16.47 0.71 16.52
C PRO A 312 16.49 -0.76 16.09
N ASN A 313 16.17 -1.06 14.82
CA ASN A 313 15.98 -2.44 14.36
C ASN A 313 17.13 -2.98 13.50
N GLY A 314 18.02 -2.09 12.97
CA GLY A 314 18.97 -2.47 11.95
C GLY A 314 18.30 -2.84 10.61
N TRP A 315 18.88 -3.75 9.85
CA TRP A 315 18.32 -4.24 8.60
C TRP A 315 17.26 -5.33 8.82
N PHE A 316 16.08 -5.18 8.22
CA PHE A 316 14.98 -6.15 8.28
C PHE A 316 14.19 -6.17 6.98
N SER A 317 13.45 -7.25 6.73
CA SER A 317 12.50 -7.33 5.59
C SER A 317 11.19 -6.63 5.94
N PRO A 318 10.70 -5.67 5.12
CA PRO A 318 9.42 -5.01 5.39
C PRO A 318 8.23 -5.96 5.24
N ASN A 319 7.08 -5.62 5.84
CA ASN A 319 5.89 -6.47 5.87
C ASN A 319 5.35 -6.89 4.50
N HIS A 320 5.68 -6.17 3.44
CA HIS A 320 5.26 -6.46 2.06
C HIS A 320 6.28 -7.30 1.27
N ASP A 321 7.41 -7.69 1.86
CA ASP A 321 8.44 -8.48 1.19
C ASP A 321 7.95 -9.91 0.93
N ARG A 322 7.78 -10.27 -0.34
CA ARG A 322 7.44 -11.62 -0.81
C ARG A 322 8.57 -12.16 -1.67
N VAL A 323 9.33 -13.10 -1.11
CA VAL A 323 10.54 -13.63 -1.78
C VAL A 323 10.21 -14.33 -3.10
N HIS A 324 9.16 -15.14 -3.11
CA HIS A 324 8.70 -15.86 -4.28
C HIS A 324 7.28 -15.44 -4.63
N THR A 325 7.04 -15.13 -5.89
CA THR A 325 5.69 -14.87 -6.42
C THR A 325 5.53 -15.56 -7.77
N LEU A 326 4.51 -16.40 -7.90
CA LEU A 326 4.13 -17.08 -9.13
C LEU A 326 2.72 -16.64 -9.52
N ASN A 327 2.58 -16.18 -10.76
CA ASN A 327 1.29 -15.90 -11.36
C ASN A 327 1.17 -16.67 -12.69
N VAL A 328 0.07 -17.38 -12.85
CA VAL A 328 -0.26 -18.09 -14.10
C VAL A 328 -1.67 -17.67 -14.50
N VAL A 329 -1.81 -17.18 -15.70
CA VAL A 329 -3.13 -16.87 -16.28
C VAL A 329 -3.23 -17.56 -17.61
N THR A 330 -4.28 -18.34 -17.81
CA THR A 330 -4.49 -19.07 -19.06
C THR A 330 -5.93 -19.01 -19.50
N THR A 331 -6.11 -19.00 -20.81
CA THR A 331 -7.39 -19.13 -21.48
C THR A 331 -7.27 -20.20 -22.56
N VAL A 332 -8.20 -21.13 -22.54
CA VAL A 332 -8.27 -22.25 -23.50
C VAL A 332 -9.59 -22.16 -24.25
N GLU A 333 -9.52 -22.02 -25.57
CA GLU A 333 -10.70 -22.11 -26.43
C GLU A 333 -11.11 -23.58 -26.51
N LEU A 334 -12.33 -23.89 -26.03
CA LEU A 334 -12.84 -25.24 -26.06
C LEU A 334 -13.24 -25.63 -27.50
N PRO A 335 -13.10 -26.94 -27.85
CA PRO A 335 -13.49 -27.39 -29.18
C PRO A 335 -14.99 -27.15 -29.47
N ASN A 336 -15.33 -26.86 -30.73
CA ASN A 336 -16.70 -26.56 -31.13
C ASN A 336 -17.71 -27.70 -30.85
N TRP A 337 -17.21 -28.96 -30.73
CA TRP A 337 -18.07 -30.09 -30.35
C TRP A 337 -18.56 -30.01 -28.88
N VAL A 338 -17.86 -29.23 -28.02
CA VAL A 338 -18.33 -28.94 -26.65
C VAL A 338 -19.32 -27.79 -26.70
N SER A 339 -18.95 -26.67 -27.28
CA SER A 339 -19.82 -25.50 -27.53
C SER A 339 -19.08 -24.46 -28.37
N ASP A 340 -19.81 -23.75 -29.21
CA ASP A 340 -19.26 -22.61 -29.97
C ASP A 340 -18.94 -21.45 -29.05
N ASN A 341 -17.80 -20.80 -29.30
CA ASN A 341 -17.35 -19.59 -28.59
C ASN A 341 -17.24 -19.74 -27.06
N LEU A 342 -16.88 -20.93 -26.60
CA LEU A 342 -16.67 -21.19 -25.17
C LEU A 342 -15.18 -21.22 -24.84
N GLU A 343 -14.79 -20.45 -23.83
CA GLU A 343 -13.42 -20.40 -23.32
C GLU A 343 -13.42 -20.80 -21.84
N MET A 344 -12.44 -21.58 -21.44
CA MET A 344 -12.13 -21.86 -20.05
C MET A 344 -10.94 -20.99 -19.64
N ASN A 345 -11.08 -20.32 -18.49
CA ASN A 345 -10.07 -19.44 -17.92
C ASN A 345 -9.59 -20.04 -16.59
N ALA A 346 -8.29 -19.94 -16.33
CA ALA A 346 -7.74 -20.26 -15.02
C ALA A 346 -6.68 -19.22 -14.62
N ALA A 347 -6.68 -18.86 -13.34
CA ALA A 347 -5.66 -18.02 -12.75
C ALA A 347 -5.12 -18.66 -11.48
N ILE A 348 -3.80 -18.79 -11.39
CA ILE A 348 -3.09 -19.27 -10.19
C ILE A 348 -2.26 -18.13 -9.67
N THR A 349 -2.35 -17.85 -8.38
CA THR A 349 -1.46 -16.96 -7.66
C THR A 349 -0.87 -17.71 -6.48
N GLY A 350 0.45 -17.76 -6.42
CA GLY A 350 1.20 -18.35 -5.31
C GLY A 350 2.29 -17.38 -4.86
N SER A 351 2.49 -17.23 -3.55
CA SER A 351 3.61 -16.43 -3.03
C SER A 351 4.08 -16.91 -1.67
N SER A 352 5.32 -16.59 -1.32
CA SER A 352 5.78 -16.70 0.08
C SER A 352 4.94 -15.81 0.98
N GLY A 353 4.82 -16.19 2.25
CA GLY A 353 4.18 -15.38 3.28
C GLY A 353 4.94 -14.07 3.53
N ASN A 354 4.19 -13.07 3.96
CA ASN A 354 4.74 -11.79 4.38
C ASN A 354 5.53 -11.95 5.68
N PRO A 355 6.60 -11.16 5.90
CA PRO A 355 7.27 -11.10 7.18
C PRO A 355 6.36 -10.53 8.27
N TYR A 356 6.58 -10.96 9.50
CA TYR A 356 5.97 -10.38 10.70
C TYR A 356 6.92 -10.52 11.90
N THR A 357 6.70 -9.68 12.90
CA THR A 357 7.42 -9.72 14.18
C THR A 357 6.75 -10.70 15.12
N PRO A 358 7.37 -11.85 15.46
CA PRO A 358 6.73 -12.84 16.32
C PRO A 358 6.70 -12.40 17.77
N ILE A 359 5.58 -12.64 18.44
CA ILE A 359 5.47 -12.53 19.89
C ILE A 359 6.04 -13.82 20.50
N ILE A 360 7.11 -13.69 21.28
CA ILE A 360 7.84 -14.80 21.89
C ILE A 360 7.50 -15.01 23.37
N GLY A 361 6.81 -14.06 23.98
CA GLY A 361 6.44 -14.17 25.38
C GLY A 361 5.56 -13.01 25.84
N ARG A 362 5.26 -13.04 27.14
CA ARG A 362 4.53 -11.99 27.84
C ARG A 362 5.20 -11.74 29.18
N ALA A 363 5.42 -10.49 29.50
CA ALA A 363 5.87 -10.06 30.82
C ALA A 363 4.76 -9.25 31.50
N ASN A 364 4.65 -9.38 32.81
CA ASN A 364 3.86 -8.46 33.60
C ASN A 364 4.79 -7.32 34.00
N GLU A 365 4.51 -6.15 33.56
CA GLU A 365 5.16 -4.92 34.03
C GLU A 365 4.31 -4.36 35.16
N TRP A 366 4.95 -4.13 36.30
CA TRP A 366 4.29 -3.52 37.44
C TRP A 366 4.63 -2.04 37.41
N GLU A 367 3.66 -1.22 37.06
CA GLU A 367 3.79 0.23 37.15
C GLU A 367 3.22 0.71 38.48
N GLN A 368 3.99 1.54 39.18
CA GLN A 368 3.56 2.21 40.36
C GLN A 368 2.90 3.53 40.01
N GLU A 369 1.59 3.58 39.98
CA GLU A 369 0.87 4.85 39.84
C GLU A 369 0.80 5.53 41.22
N ILE A 370 1.52 6.61 41.36
CA ILE A 370 1.32 7.55 42.48
C ILE A 370 0.15 8.44 42.04
N ARG A 371 -1.09 8.04 42.33
CA ARG A 371 -2.21 8.96 42.23
C ARG A 371 -1.96 10.09 43.22
N GLY A 372 -1.62 11.28 42.69
CA GLY A 372 -1.53 12.49 43.49
C GLY A 372 -2.81 12.64 44.27
N GLY A 373 -2.70 12.47 45.60
CA GLY A 373 -3.82 12.64 46.49
C GLY A 373 -4.47 13.99 46.20
N ARG A 374 -5.79 14.01 46.11
CA ARG A 374 -6.53 15.26 46.03
C ARG A 374 -5.95 16.16 47.14
N ALA A 375 -5.41 17.29 46.74
CA ALA A 375 -4.68 18.25 47.59
C ALA A 375 -5.51 18.86 48.76
N ASN A 376 -6.64 18.27 49.12
CA ASN A 376 -7.58 18.79 50.10
C ASN A 376 -7.81 17.90 51.34
N TYR A 377 -7.01 16.83 51.52
CA TYR A 377 -7.05 16.07 52.76
C TYR A 377 -5.63 15.82 53.28
N PRO A 378 -5.11 16.67 54.16
CA PRO A 378 -3.86 16.38 54.86
C PRO A 378 -4.06 15.15 55.77
N GLY A 379 -3.41 14.05 55.46
CA GLY A 379 -3.42 12.84 56.24
C GLY A 379 -4.09 11.59 55.62
N ALA A 380 -4.58 11.66 54.40
CA ALA A 380 -4.96 10.43 53.71
C ALA A 380 -3.68 9.66 53.28
N PRO A 381 -3.55 8.37 53.66
CA PRO A 381 -2.45 7.56 53.17
C PRO A 381 -2.55 7.55 51.62
N SER A 382 -1.45 7.81 50.96
CA SER A 382 -1.32 7.61 49.53
C SER A 382 -1.52 6.12 49.26
N GLU A 383 -2.69 5.73 48.80
CA GLU A 383 -2.90 4.37 48.32
C GLU A 383 -2.02 4.16 47.08
N MET A 384 -0.94 3.41 47.27
CA MET A 384 -0.13 2.91 46.18
C MET A 384 -0.94 1.85 45.46
N ASN A 385 -1.54 2.20 44.35
CA ASN A 385 -2.17 1.24 43.48
C ASN A 385 -1.12 0.69 42.48
N TRP A 386 -0.86 -0.59 42.59
CA TRP A 386 -0.03 -1.31 41.63
C TRP A 386 -0.92 -1.80 40.51
N PHE A 387 -0.70 -1.30 39.27
CA PHE A 387 -1.31 -1.83 38.11
C PHE A 387 -0.34 -2.76 37.39
N SER A 388 -0.78 -3.96 37.06
CA SER A 388 -0.02 -4.84 36.20
C SER A 388 -0.47 -4.63 34.76
N SER A 389 0.36 -4.03 33.92
CA SER A 389 0.19 -4.04 32.49
C SER A 389 0.83 -5.29 31.89
N ASN A 390 0.20 -5.87 30.88
CA ASN A 390 0.74 -7.02 30.18
C ASN A 390 1.49 -6.53 28.95
N LYS A 391 2.80 -6.68 28.96
CA LYS A 391 3.66 -6.34 27.82
C LYS A 391 4.00 -7.61 27.05
N TYR A 392 3.77 -7.58 25.73
CA TYR A 392 4.24 -8.66 24.88
C TYR A 392 5.73 -8.51 24.60
N LEU A 393 6.46 -9.61 24.77
CA LEU A 393 7.86 -9.70 24.38
C LEU A 393 7.90 -10.13 22.91
N VAL A 394 8.52 -9.34 22.07
CA VAL A 394 8.66 -9.60 20.65
C VAL A 394 10.09 -10.01 20.30
N ASP A 395 10.25 -10.81 19.27
CA ASP A 395 11.54 -11.14 18.67
C ASP A 395 12.03 -9.98 17.77
N LYS A 396 13.12 -10.22 17.06
CA LYS A 396 13.63 -9.27 16.05
C LYS A 396 12.54 -8.90 15.04
N LYS A 397 12.56 -7.66 14.62
CA LYS A 397 11.58 -7.14 13.68
C LYS A 397 11.50 -8.00 12.42
N ASN A 398 10.28 -8.46 12.10
CA ASN A 398 9.96 -9.24 10.90
C ASN A 398 10.86 -10.48 10.70
N SER A 399 11.23 -11.16 11.83
CA SER A 399 12.11 -12.32 11.81
C SER A 399 11.44 -13.62 11.35
N ASP A 400 10.11 -13.67 11.32
CA ASP A 400 9.34 -14.84 10.88
C ASP A 400 8.39 -14.48 9.71
N ARG A 401 7.78 -15.47 9.06
CA ARG A 401 6.88 -15.28 7.93
C ARG A 401 5.56 -16.00 8.14
N TYR A 402 4.47 -15.39 7.66
CA TYR A 402 3.18 -16.06 7.54
C TYR A 402 3.28 -17.27 6.61
N PRO A 403 2.32 -18.21 6.66
CA PRO A 403 2.20 -19.28 5.67
C PRO A 403 2.16 -18.74 4.24
N SER A 404 2.59 -19.55 3.28
CA SER A 404 2.54 -19.18 1.86
C SER A 404 1.10 -18.95 1.41
N TYR A 405 0.92 -17.94 0.56
CA TYR A 405 -0.35 -17.64 -0.09
C TYR A 405 -0.54 -18.52 -1.32
N PHE A 406 -1.73 -19.06 -1.48
CA PHE A 406 -2.12 -19.79 -2.68
C PHE A 406 -3.58 -19.53 -3.05
N ARG A 407 -3.85 -19.28 -4.34
CA ARG A 407 -5.21 -19.13 -4.87
C ARG A 407 -5.30 -19.69 -6.29
N LEU A 408 -6.32 -20.48 -6.54
CA LEU A 408 -6.71 -20.95 -7.86
C LEU A 408 -8.12 -20.46 -8.17
N ASP A 409 -8.24 -19.69 -9.25
CA ASP A 409 -9.51 -19.24 -9.80
C ASP A 409 -9.79 -19.96 -11.10
N ILE A 410 -11.03 -20.39 -11.32
CA ILE A 410 -11.47 -21.05 -12.56
C ILE A 410 -12.72 -20.34 -13.07
N GLY A 411 -12.76 -20.08 -14.37
CA GLY A 411 -13.90 -19.43 -15.00
C GLY A 411 -14.22 -20.00 -16.37
N ILE A 412 -15.44 -19.76 -16.79
CA ILE A 412 -15.94 -20.10 -18.12
C ILE A 412 -16.51 -18.82 -18.74
N THR A 413 -16.05 -18.50 -19.94
CA THR A 413 -16.53 -17.34 -20.70
C THR A 413 -17.18 -17.82 -21.99
N ARG A 414 -18.40 -17.39 -22.25
CA ARG A 414 -19.09 -17.60 -23.50
C ARG A 414 -19.17 -16.29 -24.28
N LYS A 415 -18.48 -16.23 -25.42
CA LYS A 415 -18.35 -15.05 -26.27
C LYS A 415 -19.45 -14.92 -27.31
N ASN A 416 -19.61 -13.70 -27.82
CA ASN A 416 -20.45 -13.38 -28.97
C ASN A 416 -21.92 -13.84 -28.84
N ARG A 417 -22.49 -13.84 -27.65
CA ARG A 417 -23.92 -14.08 -27.48
C ARG A 417 -24.72 -12.89 -28.00
N ARG A 418 -25.88 -13.18 -28.55
CA ARG A 418 -26.81 -12.16 -29.03
C ARG A 418 -28.07 -12.17 -28.17
N LEU A 419 -28.48 -11.00 -27.72
CA LEU A 419 -29.79 -10.74 -27.16
C LEU A 419 -30.39 -9.56 -27.95
N PHE A 420 -31.38 -9.83 -28.79
CA PHE A 420 -31.91 -8.88 -29.80
C PHE A 420 -30.78 -8.32 -30.68
N LYS A 421 -30.57 -7.00 -30.66
CA LYS A 421 -29.51 -6.30 -31.44
C LYS A 421 -28.18 -6.20 -30.69
N TRP A 422 -28.10 -6.58 -29.42
CA TRP A 422 -26.94 -6.46 -28.58
C TRP A 422 -26.05 -7.71 -28.66
N ARG A 423 -24.75 -7.50 -28.79
CA ARG A 423 -23.75 -8.56 -28.61
C ARG A 423 -23.17 -8.42 -27.22
N TYR A 424 -23.02 -9.51 -26.50
CA TYR A 424 -22.45 -9.53 -25.17
C TYR A 424 -21.68 -10.84 -24.94
N ASP A 425 -20.72 -10.76 -24.02
CA ASP A 425 -20.02 -11.91 -23.47
C ASP A 425 -20.57 -12.20 -22.07
N SER A 426 -20.72 -13.45 -21.71
CA SER A 426 -21.11 -13.87 -20.36
C SER A 426 -20.00 -14.70 -19.75
N TYR A 427 -19.73 -14.48 -18.48
CA TYR A 427 -18.74 -15.27 -17.74
C TYR A 427 -19.28 -15.66 -16.36
N ILE A 428 -18.77 -16.79 -15.86
CA ILE A 428 -18.91 -17.28 -14.49
C ILE A 428 -17.51 -17.59 -14.01
N GLN A 429 -17.16 -17.16 -12.82
CA GLN A 429 -15.85 -17.41 -12.24
C GLN A 429 -16.03 -17.84 -10.78
N ILE A 430 -15.30 -18.85 -10.38
CA ILE A 430 -15.15 -19.30 -9.00
C ILE A 430 -13.76 -18.89 -8.53
N ILE A 431 -13.70 -18.05 -7.51
CA ILE A 431 -12.47 -17.55 -6.91
C ILE A 431 -12.10 -18.48 -5.76
N ASN A 432 -10.80 -18.81 -5.67
CA ASN A 432 -10.24 -19.70 -4.65
C ASN A 432 -10.94 -21.08 -4.62
N VAL A 433 -11.03 -21.73 -5.78
CA VAL A 433 -11.67 -23.05 -5.95
C VAL A 433 -11.14 -24.11 -4.98
N THR A 434 -9.88 -24.00 -4.59
CA THR A 434 -9.26 -24.92 -3.62
C THR A 434 -9.67 -24.67 -2.19
N ASN A 435 -10.40 -23.59 -1.94
CA ASN A 435 -10.73 -23.11 -0.59
C ASN A 435 -9.50 -23.06 0.34
N HIS A 436 -8.33 -22.69 -0.22
CA HIS A 436 -7.11 -22.58 0.56
C HIS A 436 -7.25 -21.44 1.59
N GLU A 437 -6.95 -21.74 2.84
CA GLU A 437 -6.98 -20.78 3.94
C GLU A 437 -5.73 -19.91 3.90
N ASN A 438 -5.86 -18.71 3.35
CA ASN A 438 -4.78 -17.73 3.28
C ASN A 438 -4.78 -16.88 4.54
N ALA A 439 -3.71 -16.96 5.33
CA ALA A 439 -3.56 -16.15 6.52
C ALA A 439 -3.40 -14.67 6.18
N LEU A 440 -4.22 -13.80 6.76
CA LEU A 440 -4.12 -12.36 6.71
C LEU A 440 -3.21 -11.83 7.82
N SER A 441 -3.42 -12.34 9.04
CA SER A 441 -2.70 -11.98 10.26
C SER A 441 -2.80 -13.10 11.29
N TYR A 442 -2.13 -12.94 12.43
CA TYR A 442 -2.31 -13.78 13.59
C TYR A 442 -3.01 -13.00 14.71
N LEU A 443 -4.05 -13.62 15.25
CA LEU A 443 -4.65 -13.18 16.52
C LEU A 443 -3.94 -13.90 17.67
N HIS A 444 -3.54 -13.15 18.67
CA HIS A 444 -2.91 -13.69 19.86
C HIS A 444 -3.94 -13.76 20.99
N ARG A 445 -4.15 -14.95 21.53
CA ARG A 445 -5.07 -15.19 22.64
C ARG A 445 -4.28 -15.66 23.85
N THR A 446 -4.62 -15.13 25.01
CA THR A 446 -4.07 -15.63 26.26
C THR A 446 -4.93 -16.78 26.75
N ARG A 447 -4.35 -17.96 26.90
CA ARG A 447 -5.03 -19.12 27.50
C ARG A 447 -4.52 -19.34 28.93
N THR A 448 -5.44 -19.62 29.84
CA THR A 448 -5.08 -20.14 31.16
C THR A 448 -4.96 -21.66 31.03
N ASP A 449 -3.80 -22.21 31.29
CA ASP A 449 -3.64 -23.66 31.40
C ASP A 449 -4.42 -24.12 32.63
N GLN A 450 -5.53 -24.81 32.40
CA GLN A 450 -6.40 -25.31 33.48
C GLN A 450 -5.72 -26.38 34.35
N SER A 451 -4.66 -27.04 33.82
CA SER A 451 -3.96 -28.09 34.56
C SER A 451 -2.90 -27.55 35.50
N THR A 452 -2.28 -26.41 35.18
CA THR A 452 -1.19 -25.82 36.01
C THR A 452 -1.62 -24.52 36.69
N GLY A 453 -2.78 -23.96 36.34
CA GLY A 453 -3.24 -22.65 36.81
C GLY A 453 -2.41 -21.49 36.25
N ASN A 454 -1.43 -21.75 35.40
CA ASN A 454 -0.59 -20.74 34.81
C ASN A 454 -1.38 -19.90 33.80
N ARG A 455 -1.54 -18.61 34.07
CA ARG A 455 -2.04 -17.61 33.10
C ARG A 455 -0.88 -17.18 32.23
N GLY A 456 -0.99 -17.34 30.92
CA GLY A 456 -0.05 -16.66 30.05
C GLY A 456 0.51 -17.45 28.87
N VAL A 457 -0.05 -18.60 28.51
CA VAL A 457 0.28 -19.22 27.23
C VAL A 457 -0.34 -18.36 26.12
N VAL A 458 0.49 -17.77 25.28
CA VAL A 458 0.03 -17.02 24.12
C VAL A 458 -0.19 -18.01 22.99
N GLU A 459 -1.44 -18.32 22.70
CA GLU A 459 -1.82 -19.09 21.52
C GLU A 459 -2.03 -18.11 20.35
N ARG A 460 -1.41 -18.42 19.20
CA ARG A 460 -1.68 -17.70 17.95
C ARG A 460 -2.72 -18.46 17.13
N ALA A 461 -3.73 -17.76 16.65
CA ALA A 461 -4.72 -18.27 15.73
C ALA A 461 -4.67 -17.47 14.43
N PRO A 462 -4.65 -18.08 13.24
CA PRO A 462 -4.67 -17.34 11.99
C PRO A 462 -6.01 -16.62 11.84
N LEU A 463 -5.96 -15.34 11.47
CA LEU A 463 -7.07 -14.61 10.89
C LEU A 463 -6.98 -14.83 9.38
N ASN A 464 -7.88 -15.60 8.82
CA ASN A 464 -7.85 -15.97 7.41
C ASN A 464 -8.55 -14.91 6.55
N MET A 465 -8.08 -14.77 5.31
CA MET A 465 -8.77 -14.01 4.27
C MET A 465 -10.11 -14.70 3.94
N PHE A 466 -10.98 -13.97 3.25
CA PHE A 466 -12.26 -14.53 2.80
C PHE A 466 -12.08 -15.85 2.05
N PRO A 467 -13.00 -16.82 2.25
CA PRO A 467 -12.98 -18.11 1.56
C PRO A 467 -13.23 -17.94 0.05
N PHE A 468 -13.67 -19.01 -0.64
CA PHE A 468 -14.04 -18.91 -2.04
C PHE A 468 -15.26 -17.99 -2.28
N MET A 469 -15.31 -17.34 -3.44
CA MET A 469 -16.43 -16.51 -3.91
C MET A 469 -16.80 -16.91 -5.35
N ILE A 470 -18.08 -16.79 -5.66
CA ILE A 470 -18.67 -17.06 -6.99
C ILE A 470 -19.03 -15.74 -7.66
#